data_4c61de8c2abda316df563e9369d306d5
#
_entry.id   4c61de8c2abda316df563e9369d306d5
#
_cell.length_a   1.000
_cell.length_b   1.000
_cell.length_c   1.000
_cell.angle_alpha   90.00
_cell.angle_beta   90.00
_cell.angle_gamma   90.00
#
_symmetry.space_group_name_H-M   'P 1'
#
loop_
_entity.id
_entity.type
_entity.pdbx_description
1 polymer ?
#
loop_
_entity_poly.entity_id
_entity_poly.type
_entity_poly.pdbx_seq_one_letter_code
_entity_poly.pdbx_strand_id
1 'polypeptide(L)'
;MTSELIIDAQPKEVTIALLEDQKLVEFQKEGQDSKYSVGNIYAGKVKKIMPALNACFVDVGHEREAFLHYQDLGKHFLSLEKYVKQVVSDRRKLAPMAKVANQSSLEKVGSIQNVLELGQEVMVQITKEPINTKGPRLTAEISFAGRYIVLIPFDDKVNVSSKIKSKEERARLKQLIQSIKPRNFGVIVRTVAEGKRAAELNNEMSLLVESWNDCIEKIQKSTSLPVLAHEETGRTVSMLRDLFNPSYESIHVNNEDVFKEVKRYVSLIAPERESIVKLYKGNVPIFDNFGVTKQIKSGLGRTVSFKHGAYLIIEHTEALHVVDVNSGNRNRGLDNQEENAFAVNMEAAEELARQLRLRDMGGIIVVDFIDMDSAEHNQKLYEHMTQIMKSDRARHNILPLSKFGLMQITRQRVRPAMDMHVEEVCPTCFGKGVVKPSILFTDALEQKIDYIVNNLGQKRFKLYVNPYVEAYITKGLISLYLKWQMKYGLGVKIYPSQELGFLQYKFINPQGEEIDMTEEVETR
;
A
#
# COMPACT_ATOMS: atom_id res chain seq x y z
N MET A 1 25.85 -4.49 -6.59
CA MET A 1 24.39 -4.25 -6.79
C MET A 1 24.24 -2.90 -7.43
N THR A 2 23.73 -2.88 -8.63
CA THR A 2 23.41 -1.65 -9.38
C THR A 2 21.94 -1.34 -9.16
N SER A 3 21.61 -0.08 -8.86
CA SER A 3 20.23 0.34 -8.64
C SER A 3 19.81 1.34 -9.71
N GLU A 4 18.66 1.11 -10.32
CA GLU A 4 18.05 1.99 -11.31
C GLU A 4 16.64 2.37 -10.87
N LEU A 5 16.29 3.64 -10.99
CA LEU A 5 14.96 4.13 -10.68
C LEU A 5 14.26 4.54 -11.98
N ILE A 6 13.09 3.97 -12.22
CA ILE A 6 12.28 4.26 -13.40
C ILE A 6 11.00 4.94 -12.94
N ILE A 7 10.75 6.14 -13.42
CA ILE A 7 9.60 6.99 -13.04
C ILE A 7 8.73 7.21 -14.27
N ASP A 8 7.52 6.66 -14.22
CA ASP A 8 6.48 6.90 -15.22
C ASP A 8 5.46 7.91 -14.64
N ALA A 9 5.56 9.15 -15.10
CA ALA A 9 4.68 10.22 -14.67
C ALA A 9 3.62 10.47 -15.75
N GLN A 10 2.40 10.05 -15.47
CA GLN A 10 1.21 10.29 -16.27
C GLN A 10 0.36 11.42 -15.67
N PRO A 11 -0.55 12.06 -16.43
CA PRO A 11 -1.33 13.22 -15.95
C PRO A 11 -2.17 12.98 -14.68
N LYS A 12 -2.50 11.74 -14.37
CA LYS A 12 -3.33 11.38 -13.19
C LYS A 12 -2.59 10.60 -12.12
N GLU A 13 -1.42 10.06 -12.44
CA GLU A 13 -0.67 9.21 -11.52
C GLU A 13 0.82 9.21 -11.84
N VAL A 14 1.63 9.02 -10.81
CA VAL A 14 3.05 8.77 -10.94
C VAL A 14 3.34 7.37 -10.45
N THR A 15 3.99 6.58 -11.29
CA THR A 15 4.40 5.22 -10.94
C THR A 15 5.91 5.13 -10.89
N ILE A 16 6.44 4.53 -9.85
CA ILE A 16 7.87 4.45 -9.58
C ILE A 16 8.27 3.00 -9.42
N ALA A 17 9.28 2.58 -10.17
CA ALA A 17 9.83 1.24 -10.12
C ALA A 17 11.33 1.30 -9.75
N LEU A 18 11.74 0.55 -8.74
CA LEU A 18 13.13 0.36 -8.37
C LEU A 18 13.60 -0.99 -8.89
N LEU A 19 14.65 -0.96 -9.71
CA LEU A 19 15.35 -2.15 -10.18
C LEU A 19 16.67 -2.29 -9.42
N GLU A 20 16.97 -3.48 -8.91
CA GLU A 20 18.28 -3.87 -8.40
C GLU A 20 18.80 -5.02 -9.28
N ASP A 21 19.98 -4.82 -9.89
CA ASP A 21 20.54 -5.75 -10.89
C ASP A 21 19.50 -6.20 -11.94
N GLN A 22 18.76 -5.22 -12.49
CA GLN A 22 17.68 -5.38 -13.49
C GLN A 22 16.43 -6.14 -12.97
N LYS A 23 16.35 -6.49 -11.70
CA LYS A 23 15.17 -7.10 -11.10
C LYS A 23 14.32 -6.07 -10.39
N LEU A 24 13.01 -6.10 -10.62
CA LEU A 24 12.05 -5.23 -9.95
C LEU A 24 11.92 -5.64 -8.47
N VAL A 25 12.31 -4.73 -7.57
CA VAL A 25 12.30 -4.97 -6.12
C VAL A 25 11.33 -4.09 -5.35
N GLU A 26 11.02 -2.90 -5.88
CA GLU A 26 9.98 -2.03 -5.32
C GLU A 26 9.16 -1.42 -6.46
N PHE A 27 7.87 -1.34 -6.25
CA PHE A 27 6.95 -0.75 -7.19
C PHE A 27 5.94 0.09 -6.41
N GLN A 28 5.67 1.31 -6.86
CA GLN A 28 4.75 2.22 -6.20
C GLN A 28 3.93 2.95 -7.23
N LYS A 29 2.63 3.00 -7.01
CA LYS A 29 1.67 3.69 -7.84
C LYS A 29 0.95 4.74 -7.01
N GLU A 30 0.91 5.96 -7.49
CA GLU A 30 0.42 7.11 -6.74
C GLU A 30 -0.49 7.96 -7.60
N GLY A 31 -1.66 8.27 -7.06
CA GLY A 31 -2.56 9.26 -7.64
C GLY A 31 -2.01 10.68 -7.43
N GLN A 32 -2.35 11.60 -8.32
CA GLN A 32 -1.92 13.00 -8.27
C GLN A 32 -2.60 13.85 -7.19
N ASP A 33 -3.57 13.32 -6.44
CA ASP A 33 -4.21 14.08 -5.36
C ASP A 33 -3.27 14.22 -4.15
N SER A 34 -2.27 15.12 -4.31
CA SER A 34 -1.25 15.43 -3.29
C SER A 34 -1.79 16.18 -2.08
N LYS A 35 -3.01 16.76 -2.17
CA LYS A 35 -3.55 17.63 -1.10
C LYS A 35 -3.63 16.96 0.26
N TYR A 36 -3.92 15.67 0.33
CA TYR A 36 -4.09 14.95 1.61
C TYR A 36 -3.06 13.85 1.80
N SER A 37 -1.86 14.05 1.27
CA SER A 37 -0.74 13.11 1.39
C SER A 37 -0.16 13.09 2.80
N VAL A 38 0.42 11.94 3.16
CA VAL A 38 1.15 11.78 4.43
C VAL A 38 2.27 12.82 4.51
N GLY A 39 2.37 13.50 5.65
CA GLY A 39 3.35 14.55 5.88
C GLY A 39 2.79 15.96 5.71
N ASN A 40 1.72 16.15 4.94
CA ASN A 40 1.09 17.48 4.78
C ASN A 40 0.57 18.01 6.11
N ILE A 41 0.83 19.29 6.37
CA ILE A 41 0.44 19.95 7.61
C ILE A 41 -0.67 20.94 7.33
N TYR A 42 -1.71 20.88 8.12
CA TYR A 42 -2.87 21.76 8.07
C TYR A 42 -3.05 22.53 9.36
N ALA A 43 -3.50 23.78 9.25
CA ALA A 43 -4.22 24.42 10.33
C ALA A 43 -5.72 24.25 10.05
N GLY A 44 -6.44 23.65 10.99
CA GLY A 44 -7.86 23.32 10.86
C GLY A 44 -8.64 23.63 12.12
N LYS A 45 -9.95 23.27 12.13
CA LYS A 45 -10.84 23.45 13.28
C LYS A 45 -11.44 22.15 13.74
N VAL A 46 -11.55 21.96 15.04
CA VAL A 46 -12.25 20.83 15.65
C VAL A 46 -13.75 20.93 15.34
N LYS A 47 -14.28 19.98 14.57
CA LYS A 47 -15.70 19.93 14.20
C LYS A 47 -16.55 19.13 15.17
N LYS A 48 -16.00 18.03 15.70
CA LYS A 48 -16.77 17.10 16.56
C LYS A 48 -15.82 16.41 17.53
N ILE A 49 -16.27 16.26 18.78
CA ILE A 49 -15.55 15.47 19.80
C ILE A 49 -16.33 14.18 20.05
N MET A 50 -15.62 13.06 20.10
CA MET A 50 -16.17 11.72 20.32
C MET A 50 -15.54 11.09 21.58
N PRO A 51 -16.09 11.35 22.78
CA PRO A 51 -15.52 10.86 24.04
C PRO A 51 -15.39 9.34 24.10
N ALA A 52 -16.37 8.61 23.55
CA ALA A 52 -16.37 7.15 23.52
C ALA A 52 -15.19 6.54 22.74
N LEU A 53 -14.65 7.28 21.75
CA LEU A 53 -13.48 6.87 20.97
C LEU A 53 -12.19 7.55 21.46
N ASN A 54 -12.30 8.41 22.48
CA ASN A 54 -11.22 9.29 22.93
C ASN A 54 -10.55 10.05 21.78
N ALA A 55 -11.35 10.60 20.86
CA ALA A 55 -10.92 11.18 19.59
C ALA A 55 -11.78 12.39 19.22
N CYS A 56 -11.30 13.16 18.24
CA CYS A 56 -12.07 14.22 17.61
C CYS A 56 -11.95 14.16 16.08
N PHE A 57 -12.85 14.86 15.42
CA PHE A 57 -12.80 15.11 13.99
C PHE A 57 -12.40 16.56 13.73
N VAL A 58 -11.44 16.75 12.82
CA VAL A 58 -10.89 18.05 12.45
C VAL A 58 -11.22 18.35 10.99
N ASP A 59 -11.60 19.56 10.71
CA ASP A 59 -11.74 20.09 9.36
C ASP A 59 -10.38 20.45 8.79
N VAL A 60 -9.96 19.74 7.76
CA VAL A 60 -8.75 20.02 6.98
C VAL A 60 -9.11 20.35 5.51
N GLY A 61 -10.39 20.61 5.21
CA GLY A 61 -10.88 20.92 3.87
C GLY A 61 -11.17 19.69 2.99
N HIS A 62 -11.06 18.49 3.54
CA HIS A 62 -11.45 17.25 2.86
C HIS A 62 -12.96 17.03 2.97
N GLU A 63 -13.59 16.41 1.95
CA GLU A 63 -15.03 16.08 1.95
C GLU A 63 -15.46 15.28 3.19
N ARG A 64 -14.56 14.43 3.69
CA ARG A 64 -14.74 13.62 4.90
C ARG A 64 -13.91 14.18 6.04
N GLU A 65 -14.48 14.15 7.23
CA GLU A 65 -13.84 14.64 8.45
C GLU A 65 -12.58 13.83 8.78
N ALA A 66 -11.50 14.53 9.12
CA ALA A 66 -10.22 13.93 9.45
C ALA A 66 -10.18 13.51 10.92
N PHE A 67 -9.67 12.32 11.20
CA PHE A 67 -9.69 11.68 12.52
C PHE A 67 -8.40 11.97 13.31
N LEU A 68 -8.54 12.48 14.54
CA LEU A 68 -7.44 12.75 15.48
C LEU A 68 -7.74 12.07 16.82
N HIS A 69 -6.93 11.09 17.20
CA HIS A 69 -7.05 10.39 18.48
C HIS A 69 -6.25 11.08 19.58
N TYR A 70 -6.65 10.95 20.85
CA TYR A 70 -5.94 11.54 22.00
C TYR A 70 -4.45 11.20 22.02
N GLN A 71 -4.07 9.94 21.76
CA GLN A 71 -2.68 9.52 21.73
C GLN A 71 -1.87 10.13 20.59
N ASP A 72 -2.52 10.59 19.53
CA ASP A 72 -1.90 11.23 18.38
C ASP A 72 -1.73 12.77 18.60
N LEU A 73 -2.17 13.31 19.74
CA LEU A 73 -1.90 14.71 20.12
C LEU A 73 -0.40 14.95 20.42
N GLY A 74 0.26 13.92 21.01
CA GLY A 74 1.66 14.01 21.39
C GLY A 74 1.92 14.84 22.65
N LYS A 75 3.12 14.67 23.20
CA LYS A 75 3.50 15.27 24.49
C LYS A 75 3.60 16.80 24.47
N HIS A 76 3.88 17.41 23.32
CA HIS A 76 4.10 18.84 23.17
C HIS A 76 2.87 19.61 22.68
N PHE A 77 1.72 18.97 22.63
CA PHE A 77 0.47 19.52 22.11
C PHE A 77 0.12 20.89 22.74
N LEU A 78 0.20 21.01 24.07
CA LEU A 78 -0.16 22.25 24.76
C LEU A 78 0.74 23.44 24.37
N SER A 79 2.03 23.18 24.09
CA SER A 79 2.95 24.18 23.59
C SER A 79 2.62 24.60 22.16
N LEU A 80 2.33 23.63 21.30
CA LEU A 80 1.91 23.86 19.91
C LEU A 80 0.60 24.63 19.84
N GLU A 81 -0.40 24.23 20.60
CA GLU A 81 -1.72 24.88 20.68
C GLU A 81 -1.61 26.35 21.08
N LYS A 82 -0.89 26.61 22.17
CA LYS A 82 -0.67 28.00 22.64
C LYS A 82 0.02 28.84 21.56
N TYR A 83 1.02 28.28 20.90
CA TYR A 83 1.74 28.96 19.83
C TYR A 83 0.84 29.25 18.62
N VAL A 84 0.06 28.27 18.17
CA VAL A 84 -0.89 28.44 17.06
C VAL A 84 -1.95 29.49 17.39
N LYS A 85 -2.51 29.49 18.60
CA LYS A 85 -3.44 30.54 19.07
C LYS A 85 -2.81 31.92 18.99
N GLN A 86 -1.54 32.08 19.37
CA GLN A 86 -0.82 33.37 19.25
C GLN A 86 -0.60 33.77 17.79
N VAL A 87 -0.23 32.83 16.92
CA VAL A 87 0.00 33.08 15.48
C VAL A 87 -1.27 33.55 14.78
N VAL A 88 -2.41 32.95 15.11
CA VAL A 88 -3.71 33.28 14.50
C VAL A 88 -4.27 34.59 15.05
N SER A 89 -4.08 34.87 16.36
CA SER A 89 -4.60 36.09 17.01
C SER A 89 -3.77 37.32 16.73
N ASP A 90 -2.43 37.21 16.68
CA ASP A 90 -1.53 38.36 16.44
C ASP A 90 -0.84 38.25 15.07
N ARG A 91 -1.50 38.80 14.06
CA ARG A 91 -1.00 38.81 12.68
C ARG A 91 0.18 39.74 12.41
N ARG A 92 0.65 40.52 13.42
CA ARG A 92 1.65 41.56 13.21
C ARG A 92 3.07 41.19 13.62
N LYS A 93 3.26 40.29 14.57
CA LYS A 93 4.59 39.85 15.03
C LYS A 93 4.60 38.40 15.44
N LEU A 94 5.37 37.58 14.72
CA LEU A 94 5.72 36.24 15.15
C LEU A 94 6.78 36.29 16.25
N ALA A 95 6.51 35.66 17.39
CA ALA A 95 7.55 35.42 18.37
C ALA A 95 8.48 34.32 17.79
N PRO A 96 9.81 34.57 17.69
CA PRO A 96 10.74 33.55 17.26
C PRO A 96 10.60 32.32 18.14
N MET A 97 10.60 31.12 17.54
CA MET A 97 10.43 29.85 18.24
C MET A 97 11.34 29.70 19.48
N ALA A 98 12.58 30.25 19.40
CA ALA A 98 13.55 30.24 20.50
C ALA A 98 13.10 30.99 21.76
N LYS A 99 12.12 31.90 21.66
CA LYS A 99 11.58 32.71 22.78
C LYS A 99 10.28 32.15 23.35
N VAL A 100 9.74 31.11 22.75
CA VAL A 100 8.50 30.46 23.20
C VAL A 100 8.77 29.62 24.44
N ALA A 101 8.02 29.86 25.52
CA ALA A 101 8.11 29.02 26.71
C ALA A 101 7.28 27.75 26.51
N ASN A 102 7.92 26.59 26.58
CA ASN A 102 7.25 25.31 26.52
C ASN A 102 6.28 25.13 27.69
N GLN A 103 5.11 24.59 27.40
CA GLN A 103 4.11 24.22 28.40
C GLN A 103 4.43 22.83 28.99
N SER A 104 3.70 22.46 30.06
CA SER A 104 3.76 21.12 30.61
C SER A 104 3.47 20.05 29.55
N SER A 105 4.16 18.91 29.63
CA SER A 105 3.90 17.80 28.72
C SER A 105 2.50 17.22 28.94
N LEU A 106 1.80 16.92 27.85
CA LEU A 106 0.52 16.21 27.91
C LEU A 106 0.76 14.77 28.42
N GLU A 107 -0.08 14.30 29.33
CA GLU A 107 -0.01 12.95 29.85
C GLU A 107 -0.39 11.92 28.78
N LYS A 108 0.23 10.74 28.81
CA LYS A 108 -0.06 9.67 27.84
C LYS A 108 -1.47 9.10 27.98
N VAL A 109 -2.04 9.17 29.18
CA VAL A 109 -3.36 8.69 29.51
C VAL A 109 -4.21 9.88 29.92
N GLY A 110 -5.27 10.15 29.17
CA GLY A 110 -6.16 11.28 29.41
C GLY A 110 -7.37 11.23 28.50
N SER A 111 -8.22 12.24 28.59
CA SER A 111 -9.44 12.36 27.79
C SER A 111 -9.35 13.54 26.82
N ILE A 112 -9.73 13.30 25.57
CA ILE A 112 -9.72 14.30 24.49
C ILE A 112 -10.57 15.54 24.83
N GLN A 113 -11.70 15.34 25.51
CA GLN A 113 -12.63 16.40 25.90
C GLN A 113 -12.07 17.34 26.97
N ASN A 114 -11.01 16.96 27.69
CA ASN A 114 -10.34 17.80 28.66
C ASN A 114 -9.25 18.69 28.02
N VAL A 115 -8.94 18.44 26.75
CA VAL A 115 -7.82 19.06 26.05
C VAL A 115 -8.28 19.87 24.84
N LEU A 116 -9.37 19.47 24.19
CA LEU A 116 -9.89 20.09 22.98
C LEU A 116 -11.34 20.53 23.15
N GLU A 117 -11.66 21.68 22.54
CA GLU A 117 -13.00 22.27 22.48
C GLU A 117 -13.52 22.31 21.05
N LEU A 118 -14.86 22.33 20.90
CA LEU A 118 -15.48 22.53 19.58
C LEU A 118 -15.11 23.89 18.99
N GLY A 119 -14.77 23.89 17.69
CA GLY A 119 -14.35 25.11 16.98
C GLY A 119 -12.92 25.54 17.27
N GLN A 120 -12.20 24.84 18.15
CA GLN A 120 -10.80 25.12 18.46
C GLN A 120 -9.91 24.96 17.23
N GLU A 121 -9.00 25.91 17.06
CA GLU A 121 -8.01 25.90 15.99
C GLU A 121 -6.84 24.99 16.38
N VAL A 122 -6.49 24.08 15.49
CA VAL A 122 -5.44 23.09 15.72
C VAL A 122 -4.54 22.95 14.50
N MET A 123 -3.25 22.75 14.75
CA MET A 123 -2.28 22.41 13.72
C MET A 123 -2.06 20.89 13.74
N VAL A 124 -2.24 20.26 12.60
CA VAL A 124 -2.23 18.79 12.48
C VAL A 124 -1.49 18.37 11.23
N GLN A 125 -0.91 17.18 11.29
CA GLN A 125 -0.19 16.54 10.18
C GLN A 125 -0.89 15.25 9.79
N ILE A 126 -0.97 14.95 8.51
CA ILE A 126 -1.56 13.72 7.99
C ILE A 126 -0.59 12.56 8.22
N THR A 127 -1.06 11.51 8.91
CA THR A 127 -0.30 10.26 9.14
C THR A 127 -0.78 9.12 8.26
N LYS A 128 -2.06 9.16 7.83
CA LYS A 128 -2.62 8.20 6.86
C LYS A 128 -3.56 8.94 5.94
N GLU A 129 -3.46 8.64 4.66
CA GLU A 129 -4.33 9.17 3.62
C GLU A 129 -5.77 8.67 3.77
N PRO A 130 -6.74 9.41 3.20
CA PRO A 130 -8.11 8.94 3.16
C PRO A 130 -8.21 7.66 2.32
N ILE A 131 -8.98 6.67 2.81
CA ILE A 131 -9.18 5.38 2.11
C ILE A 131 -10.67 5.08 2.07
N ASN A 132 -11.20 4.82 0.88
CA ASN A 132 -12.59 4.48 0.64
C ASN A 132 -13.57 5.45 1.32
N THR A 133 -14.25 4.99 2.40
CA THR A 133 -15.25 5.75 3.16
C THR A 133 -14.66 6.52 4.35
N LYS A 134 -13.35 6.40 4.65
CA LYS A 134 -12.72 7.00 5.83
C LYS A 134 -11.92 8.24 5.43
N GLY A 135 -12.07 9.31 6.21
CA GLY A 135 -11.23 10.50 6.10
C GLY A 135 -9.78 10.26 6.54
N PRO A 136 -8.89 11.24 6.33
CA PRO A 136 -7.48 11.11 6.70
C PRO A 136 -7.29 10.97 8.21
N ARG A 137 -6.25 10.24 8.64
CA ARG A 137 -5.83 10.19 10.04
C ARG A 137 -4.76 11.25 10.30
N LEU A 138 -4.89 11.90 11.42
CA LEU A 138 -4.07 13.04 11.82
C LEU A 138 -3.21 12.74 13.05
N THR A 139 -2.15 13.54 13.21
CA THR A 139 -1.40 13.71 14.45
C THR A 139 -1.15 15.20 14.70
N ALA A 140 -1.02 15.59 15.94
CA ALA A 140 -0.51 16.90 16.32
C ALA A 140 0.99 16.85 16.73
N GLU A 141 1.65 15.70 16.66
CA GLU A 141 3.11 15.60 16.71
C GLU A 141 3.70 16.00 15.36
N ILE A 142 3.85 17.30 15.16
CA ILE A 142 4.37 17.88 13.92
C ILE A 142 5.84 17.49 13.75
N SER A 143 6.20 17.05 12.54
CA SER A 143 7.57 16.71 12.20
C SER A 143 7.91 17.08 10.77
N PHE A 144 9.13 17.53 10.53
CA PHE A 144 9.66 17.80 9.20
C PHE A 144 10.74 16.79 8.89
N ALA A 145 10.48 15.93 7.94
CA ALA A 145 11.36 14.83 7.62
C ALA A 145 12.41 15.23 6.58
N GLY A 146 13.68 15.34 6.99
CA GLY A 146 14.83 15.45 6.11
C GLY A 146 15.40 14.07 5.73
N ARG A 147 16.51 14.10 4.98
CA ARG A 147 17.25 12.89 4.57
C ARG A 147 18.05 12.30 5.75
N TYR A 148 18.76 13.17 6.47
CA TYR A 148 19.66 12.80 7.57
C TYR A 148 19.02 12.95 8.93
N ILE A 149 18.11 13.92 9.07
CA ILE A 149 17.48 14.28 10.33
C ILE A 149 15.97 14.49 10.17
N VAL A 150 15.25 14.33 11.28
CA VAL A 150 13.84 14.74 11.39
C VAL A 150 13.78 15.81 12.46
N LEU A 151 13.21 16.97 12.11
CA LEU A 151 13.03 18.11 13.01
C LEU A 151 11.67 18.04 13.69
N ILE A 152 11.62 18.20 15.00
CA ILE A 152 10.40 18.15 15.81
C ILE A 152 10.27 19.45 16.60
N PRO A 153 9.29 20.32 16.30
CA PRO A 153 9.05 21.55 17.06
C PRO A 153 8.66 21.26 18.52
N PHE A 154 9.01 22.17 19.43
CA PHE A 154 8.74 22.13 20.87
C PHE A 154 9.41 20.99 21.66
N ASP A 155 10.23 20.16 21.03
CA ASP A 155 11.08 19.19 21.71
C ASP A 155 12.52 19.74 21.86
N ASP A 156 13.27 19.28 22.85
CA ASP A 156 14.68 19.62 23.03
C ASP A 156 15.61 18.40 22.92
N LYS A 157 15.05 17.21 22.77
CA LYS A 157 15.81 15.96 22.77
C LYS A 157 16.48 15.70 21.43
N VAL A 158 17.69 15.17 21.48
CA VAL A 158 18.39 14.61 20.32
C VAL A 158 18.42 13.09 20.46
N ASN A 159 17.73 12.43 19.55
CA ASN A 159 17.68 10.98 19.45
C ASN A 159 18.46 10.53 18.22
N VAL A 160 19.23 9.45 18.35
CA VAL A 160 19.99 8.85 17.23
C VAL A 160 19.43 7.46 16.95
N SER A 161 19.23 7.14 15.68
CA SER A 161 18.70 5.84 15.25
C SER A 161 19.44 4.67 15.90
N SER A 162 18.69 3.73 16.46
CA SER A 162 19.25 2.50 17.06
C SER A 162 19.91 1.57 16.03
N LYS A 163 19.62 1.77 14.73
CA LYS A 163 20.26 1.02 13.64
C LYS A 163 21.73 1.39 13.43
N ILE A 164 22.18 2.56 13.89
CA ILE A 164 23.62 2.91 13.94
C ILE A 164 24.26 2.14 15.09
N LYS A 165 25.05 1.13 14.76
CA LYS A 165 25.60 0.19 15.75
C LYS A 165 26.78 0.75 16.54
N SER A 166 27.63 1.60 15.91
CA SER A 166 28.78 2.21 16.57
C SER A 166 28.35 3.17 17.67
N LYS A 167 28.76 2.89 18.91
CA LYS A 167 28.51 3.78 20.05
C LYS A 167 29.24 5.11 19.91
N GLU A 168 30.43 5.10 19.32
CA GLU A 168 31.27 6.29 19.09
C GLU A 168 30.59 7.21 18.07
N GLU A 169 30.14 6.66 16.95
CA GLU A 169 29.44 7.42 15.92
C GLU A 169 28.12 8.00 16.43
N ARG A 170 27.36 7.23 17.22
CA ARG A 170 26.15 7.75 17.87
C ARG A 170 26.43 8.90 18.81
N ALA A 171 27.53 8.83 19.59
CA ALA A 171 27.93 9.90 20.48
C ALA A 171 28.36 11.13 19.67
N ARG A 172 29.18 10.95 18.61
CA ARG A 172 29.62 12.02 17.70
C ARG A 172 28.43 12.75 17.08
N LEU A 173 27.50 12.02 16.45
CA LEU A 173 26.31 12.60 15.82
C LEU A 173 25.44 13.33 16.83
N LYS A 174 25.23 12.74 18.02
CA LYS A 174 24.45 13.40 19.08
C LYS A 174 25.06 14.70 19.52
N GLN A 175 26.37 14.75 19.79
CA GLN A 175 27.08 15.96 20.19
C GLN A 175 27.05 17.03 19.10
N LEU A 176 27.27 16.62 17.85
CA LEU A 176 27.25 17.50 16.70
C LEU A 176 25.89 18.16 16.52
N ILE A 177 24.81 17.37 16.54
CA ILE A 177 23.45 17.92 16.40
C ILE A 177 23.08 18.80 17.59
N GLN A 178 23.51 18.46 18.82
CA GLN A 178 23.30 19.32 19.99
C GLN A 178 23.97 20.69 19.84
N SER A 179 25.09 20.80 19.14
CA SER A 179 25.80 22.06 18.93
C SER A 179 25.16 22.96 17.87
N ILE A 180 24.45 22.40 16.89
CA ILE A 180 23.87 23.14 15.75
C ILE A 180 22.35 23.33 15.85
N LYS A 181 21.64 22.53 16.64
CA LYS A 181 20.19 22.61 16.72
C LYS A 181 19.72 23.92 17.37
N PRO A 182 18.67 24.56 16.82
CA PRO A 182 18.05 25.72 17.49
C PRO A 182 17.33 25.30 18.79
N ARG A 183 17.10 26.26 19.67
CA ARG A 183 16.27 26.07 20.87
C ARG A 183 14.83 25.71 20.50
N ASN A 184 14.19 24.87 21.33
CA ASN A 184 12.82 24.41 21.16
C ASN A 184 12.60 23.54 19.90
N PHE A 185 13.67 22.93 19.38
CA PHE A 185 13.57 21.91 18.36
C PHE A 185 14.26 20.63 18.84
N GLY A 186 13.54 19.52 18.80
CA GLY A 186 14.09 18.19 18.91
C GLY A 186 14.54 17.65 17.56
N VAL A 187 15.46 16.69 17.59
CA VAL A 187 16.00 16.10 16.36
C VAL A 187 16.12 14.59 16.50
N ILE A 188 15.64 13.87 15.48
CA ILE A 188 15.91 12.45 15.31
C ILE A 188 16.92 12.30 14.19
N VAL A 189 18.10 11.74 14.49
CA VAL A 189 19.13 11.44 13.51
C VAL A 189 18.86 10.10 12.87
N ARG A 190 18.74 10.10 11.53
CA ARG A 190 18.45 8.89 10.73
C ARG A 190 19.73 8.10 10.48
N THR A 191 19.59 6.83 10.09
CA THR A 191 20.72 5.92 9.81
C THR A 191 21.61 6.46 8.68
N VAL A 192 21.03 7.11 7.69
CA VAL A 192 21.76 7.68 6.53
C VAL A 192 22.71 8.82 6.92
N ALA A 193 22.60 9.35 8.13
CA ALA A 193 23.51 10.36 8.66
C ALA A 193 24.87 9.79 9.12
N GLU A 194 25.03 8.47 9.18
CA GLU A 194 26.29 7.82 9.56
C GLU A 194 27.43 8.27 8.65
N GLY A 195 28.55 8.70 9.23
CA GLY A 195 29.71 9.22 8.52
C GLY A 195 29.59 10.61 7.92
N LYS A 196 28.43 11.29 8.04
CA LYS A 196 28.20 12.61 7.45
C LYS A 196 28.93 13.71 8.18
N ARG A 197 29.30 14.76 7.41
CA ARG A 197 30.02 15.94 7.92
C ARG A 197 29.06 16.93 8.59
N ALA A 198 29.58 17.73 9.49
CA ALA A 198 28.82 18.78 10.19
C ALA A 198 28.12 19.74 9.23
N ALA A 199 28.78 20.14 8.16
CA ALA A 199 28.22 21.07 7.16
C ALA A 199 26.95 20.50 6.48
N GLU A 200 26.93 19.23 6.10
CA GLU A 200 25.76 18.58 5.47
C GLU A 200 24.56 18.56 6.43
N LEU A 201 24.81 18.22 7.70
CA LEU A 201 23.74 18.16 8.71
C LEU A 201 23.23 19.57 9.09
N ASN A 202 24.12 20.56 9.13
CA ASN A 202 23.73 21.95 9.40
C ASN A 202 22.93 22.56 8.25
N ASN A 203 23.30 22.28 7.00
CA ASN A 203 22.55 22.76 5.83
C ASN A 203 21.12 22.18 5.85
N GLU A 204 20.97 20.87 6.11
CA GLU A 204 19.64 20.28 6.19
C GLU A 204 18.84 20.82 7.38
N MET A 205 19.48 21.03 8.53
CA MET A 205 18.85 21.65 9.69
C MET A 205 18.27 23.02 9.34
N SER A 206 19.03 23.85 8.65
CA SER A 206 18.59 25.18 8.23
C SER A 206 17.39 25.14 7.30
N LEU A 207 17.38 24.23 6.32
CA LEU A 207 16.26 24.02 5.39
C LEU A 207 14.98 23.58 6.12
N LEU A 208 15.11 22.67 7.10
CA LEU A 208 13.95 22.21 7.86
C LEU A 208 13.38 23.29 8.79
N VAL A 209 14.25 24.13 9.37
CA VAL A 209 13.82 25.30 10.16
C VAL A 209 13.15 26.34 9.27
N GLU A 210 13.63 26.56 8.06
CA GLU A 210 12.99 27.42 7.06
C GLU A 210 11.60 26.89 6.71
N SER A 211 11.47 25.58 6.44
CA SER A 211 10.17 24.94 6.18
C SER A 211 9.17 25.12 7.33
N TRP A 212 9.63 25.06 8.58
CA TRP A 212 8.81 25.40 9.74
C TRP A 212 8.37 26.87 9.72
N ASN A 213 9.29 27.80 9.47
CA ASN A 213 8.98 29.24 9.44
C ASN A 213 7.97 29.57 8.34
N ASP A 214 8.14 29.00 7.14
CA ASP A 214 7.22 29.15 6.01
C ASP A 214 5.83 28.59 6.33
N CYS A 215 5.78 27.44 7.01
CA CYS A 215 4.54 26.83 7.48
C CYS A 215 3.77 27.77 8.42
N ILE A 216 4.45 28.36 9.39
CA ILE A 216 3.87 29.31 10.34
C ILE A 216 3.47 30.62 9.66
N GLU A 217 4.28 31.13 8.73
CA GLU A 217 3.96 32.31 7.96
C GLU A 217 2.69 32.15 7.11
N LYS A 218 2.50 30.99 6.50
CA LYS A 218 1.26 30.68 5.75
C LYS A 218 0.03 30.68 6.66
N ILE A 219 0.13 30.08 7.86
CA ILE A 219 -0.97 30.11 8.84
C ILE A 219 -1.29 31.55 9.25
N GLN A 220 -0.27 32.37 9.53
CA GLN A 220 -0.42 33.74 9.93
C GLN A 220 -1.08 34.61 8.83
N LYS A 221 -0.70 34.41 7.57
CA LYS A 221 -1.25 35.14 6.42
C LYS A 221 -2.65 34.68 6.01
N SER A 222 -3.08 33.50 6.45
CA SER A 222 -4.37 32.95 6.09
C SER A 222 -5.52 33.75 6.67
N THR A 223 -6.54 34.02 5.86
CA THR A 223 -7.77 34.73 6.27
C THR A 223 -8.83 33.79 6.81
N SER A 224 -8.76 32.50 6.49
CA SER A 224 -9.73 31.48 6.88
C SER A 224 -9.05 30.14 7.07
N LEU A 225 -9.64 29.29 7.92
CA LEU A 225 -9.27 27.89 8.11
C LEU A 225 -10.36 27.01 7.50
N PRO A 226 -10.03 25.84 6.96
CA PRO A 226 -8.70 25.20 6.99
C PRO A 226 -7.72 25.74 5.94
N VAL A 227 -6.41 25.64 6.23
CA VAL A 227 -5.33 26.00 5.31
C VAL A 227 -4.25 24.93 5.27
N LEU A 228 -3.78 24.59 4.06
CA LEU A 228 -2.58 23.75 3.85
C LEU A 228 -1.34 24.60 4.16
N ALA A 229 -0.79 24.42 5.36
CA ALA A 229 0.32 25.22 5.87
C ALA A 229 1.67 24.73 5.33
N HIS A 230 1.85 23.42 5.20
CA HIS A 230 3.04 22.80 4.59
C HIS A 230 2.61 21.63 3.70
N GLU A 231 3.07 21.65 2.48
CA GLU A 231 2.96 20.54 1.57
C GLU A 231 4.27 19.75 1.60
N GLU A 232 4.21 18.49 1.98
CA GLU A 232 5.36 17.60 1.92
C GLU A 232 5.86 17.55 0.47
N THR A 233 7.16 17.52 0.27
CA THR A 233 7.75 17.39 -1.06
C THR A 233 7.10 16.24 -1.81
N GLY A 234 6.88 16.44 -3.12
CA GLY A 234 6.22 15.45 -3.98
C GLY A 234 6.74 14.05 -3.69
N ARG A 235 5.88 13.05 -3.73
CA ARG A 235 6.21 11.69 -3.30
C ARG A 235 7.43 11.12 -4.03
N THR A 236 7.65 11.50 -5.26
CA THR A 236 8.85 11.15 -6.03
C THR A 236 10.12 11.60 -5.31
N VAL A 237 10.13 12.86 -4.84
CA VAL A 237 11.25 13.42 -4.06
C VAL A 237 11.32 12.79 -2.68
N SER A 238 10.19 12.57 -2.03
CA SER A 238 10.12 11.88 -0.73
C SER A 238 10.67 10.46 -0.80
N MET A 239 10.35 9.74 -1.89
CA MET A 239 10.90 8.42 -2.15
C MET A 239 12.41 8.48 -2.42
N LEU A 240 12.87 9.41 -3.23
CA LEU A 240 14.31 9.62 -3.44
C LEU A 240 15.03 9.96 -2.14
N ARG A 241 14.44 10.81 -1.29
CA ARG A 241 14.99 11.12 0.04
C ARG A 241 15.24 9.86 0.86
N ASP A 242 14.33 8.91 0.80
CA ASP A 242 14.39 7.69 1.59
C ASP A 242 15.20 6.56 0.91
N LEU A 243 15.19 6.50 -0.41
CA LEU A 243 15.80 5.42 -1.19
C LEU A 243 17.22 5.73 -1.66
N PHE A 244 17.47 6.98 -2.05
CA PHE A 244 18.70 7.35 -2.74
C PHE A 244 19.96 7.01 -1.92
N ASN A 245 20.83 6.22 -2.51
CA ASN A 245 22.12 5.83 -1.94
C ASN A 245 23.20 5.84 -3.05
N PRO A 246 24.48 5.68 -2.72
CA PRO A 246 25.56 5.67 -3.71
C PRO A 246 25.50 4.58 -4.78
N SER A 247 24.69 3.53 -4.62
CA SER A 247 24.56 2.44 -5.60
C SER A 247 23.68 2.78 -6.82
N TYR A 248 22.99 3.94 -6.80
CA TYR A 248 22.16 4.35 -7.94
C TYR A 248 23.02 4.72 -9.15
N GLU A 249 22.81 4.04 -10.27
CA GLU A 249 23.50 4.31 -11.53
C GLU A 249 22.72 5.24 -12.44
N SER A 250 21.38 5.13 -12.42
CA SER A 250 20.52 5.95 -13.26
C SER A 250 19.13 6.15 -12.66
N ILE A 251 18.55 7.31 -12.99
CA ILE A 251 17.16 7.67 -12.70
C ILE A 251 16.54 8.13 -14.01
N HIS A 252 15.58 7.37 -14.51
CA HIS A 252 14.91 7.67 -15.78
C HIS A 252 13.52 8.20 -15.52
N VAL A 253 13.18 9.34 -16.15
CA VAL A 253 11.87 10.01 -15.98
C VAL A 253 11.33 10.35 -17.36
N ASN A 254 10.05 10.07 -17.62
CA ASN A 254 9.40 10.34 -18.91
C ASN A 254 8.66 11.70 -18.98
N ASN A 255 8.58 12.44 -17.86
CA ASN A 255 7.92 13.75 -17.79
C ASN A 255 8.94 14.85 -17.49
N GLU A 256 8.85 15.97 -18.21
CA GLU A 256 9.85 17.04 -18.13
C GLU A 256 9.80 17.81 -16.80
N ASP A 257 8.60 18.01 -16.23
CA ASP A 257 8.45 18.75 -14.97
C ASP A 257 8.95 17.92 -13.79
N VAL A 258 8.58 16.63 -13.74
CA VAL A 258 9.08 15.68 -12.74
C VAL A 258 10.59 15.48 -12.90
N PHE A 259 11.11 15.45 -14.13
CA PHE A 259 12.55 15.41 -14.38
C PHE A 259 13.28 16.61 -13.77
N LYS A 260 12.77 17.84 -13.97
CA LYS A 260 13.36 19.06 -13.40
C LYS A 260 13.34 19.02 -11.86
N GLU A 261 12.23 18.56 -11.28
CA GLU A 261 12.07 18.40 -9.82
C GLU A 261 13.07 17.40 -9.24
N VAL A 262 13.14 16.19 -9.83
CA VAL A 262 14.08 15.12 -9.44
C VAL A 262 15.53 15.58 -9.60
N LYS A 263 15.86 16.21 -10.73
CA LYS A 263 17.19 16.72 -11.01
C LYS A 263 17.62 17.77 -10.01
N ARG A 264 16.73 18.74 -9.70
CA ARG A 264 16.97 19.77 -8.69
C ARG A 264 17.22 19.15 -7.31
N TYR A 265 16.44 18.15 -6.94
CA TYR A 265 16.61 17.48 -5.67
C TYR A 265 17.93 16.71 -5.58
N VAL A 266 18.30 15.95 -6.63
CA VAL A 266 19.58 15.21 -6.68
C VAL A 266 20.77 16.20 -6.67
N SER A 267 20.70 17.30 -7.41
CA SER A 267 21.70 18.39 -7.37
C SER A 267 21.91 18.95 -5.95
N LEU A 268 20.84 19.02 -5.15
CA LEU A 268 20.91 19.52 -3.77
C LEU A 268 21.59 18.53 -2.82
N ILE A 269 21.31 17.22 -2.98
CA ILE A 269 21.77 16.18 -2.02
C ILE A 269 23.07 15.48 -2.44
N ALA A 270 23.39 15.48 -3.72
CA ALA A 270 24.56 14.83 -4.31
C ALA A 270 24.92 15.53 -5.65
N PRO A 271 25.48 16.75 -5.60
CA PRO A 271 25.77 17.55 -6.80
C PRO A 271 26.63 16.79 -7.83
N GLU A 272 27.56 15.98 -7.35
CA GLU A 272 28.45 15.15 -8.18
C GLU A 272 27.71 14.04 -8.97
N ARG A 273 26.48 13.77 -8.61
CA ARG A 273 25.63 12.73 -9.21
C ARG A 273 24.43 13.25 -9.99
N GLU A 274 24.33 14.54 -10.22
CA GLU A 274 23.23 15.14 -11.00
C GLU A 274 23.06 14.49 -12.39
N SER A 275 24.16 14.06 -13.00
CA SER A 275 24.20 13.45 -14.34
C SER A 275 23.50 12.08 -14.44
N ILE A 276 23.23 11.40 -13.31
CA ILE A 276 22.49 10.12 -13.34
C ILE A 276 21.02 10.31 -13.66
N VAL A 277 20.46 11.51 -13.49
CA VAL A 277 19.07 11.81 -13.82
C VAL A 277 18.95 12.03 -15.33
N LYS A 278 18.13 11.21 -15.99
CA LYS A 278 17.97 11.19 -17.44
C LYS A 278 16.51 11.36 -17.83
N LEU A 279 16.25 12.27 -18.76
CA LEU A 279 14.93 12.41 -19.36
C LEU A 279 14.75 11.34 -20.45
N TYR A 280 13.74 10.50 -20.29
CA TYR A 280 13.38 9.49 -21.27
C TYR A 280 12.51 10.11 -22.38
N LYS A 281 12.93 9.97 -23.62
CA LYS A 281 12.24 10.49 -24.82
C LYS A 281 11.93 9.40 -25.86
N GLY A 282 11.95 8.12 -25.44
CA GLY A 282 11.66 7.02 -26.34
C GLY A 282 10.19 6.94 -26.73
N ASN A 283 9.91 6.30 -27.88
CA ASN A 283 8.54 6.08 -28.38
C ASN A 283 7.85 4.90 -27.71
N VAL A 284 8.61 4.00 -27.07
CA VAL A 284 8.08 2.88 -26.30
C VAL A 284 7.76 3.36 -24.89
N PRO A 285 6.65 2.92 -24.25
CA PRO A 285 6.40 3.24 -22.85
C PRO A 285 7.62 2.91 -21.97
N ILE A 286 7.95 3.80 -21.04
CA ILE A 286 9.19 3.69 -20.26
C ILE A 286 9.30 2.34 -19.52
N PHE A 287 8.22 1.85 -18.93
CA PHE A 287 8.22 0.55 -18.23
C PHE A 287 8.40 -0.65 -19.17
N ASP A 288 7.93 -0.54 -20.41
CA ASP A 288 8.15 -1.60 -21.40
C ASP A 288 9.61 -1.62 -21.84
N ASN A 289 10.21 -0.45 -22.05
CA ASN A 289 11.61 -0.30 -22.44
C ASN A 289 12.58 -0.90 -21.41
N PHE A 290 12.28 -0.73 -20.12
CA PHE A 290 13.09 -1.29 -19.02
C PHE A 290 12.60 -2.66 -18.53
N GLY A 291 11.66 -3.31 -19.23
CA GLY A 291 11.15 -4.63 -18.90
C GLY A 291 10.34 -4.69 -17.56
N VAL A 292 9.95 -3.55 -17.01
CA VAL A 292 9.20 -3.44 -15.75
C VAL A 292 7.82 -4.02 -15.91
N THR A 293 7.09 -3.70 -17.00
CA THR A 293 5.73 -4.23 -17.26
C THR A 293 5.70 -5.76 -17.28
N LYS A 294 6.72 -6.40 -17.89
CA LYS A 294 6.82 -7.86 -17.90
C LYS A 294 7.01 -8.43 -16.50
N GLN A 295 7.86 -7.79 -15.70
CA GLN A 295 8.14 -8.22 -14.33
C GLN A 295 6.95 -7.99 -13.39
N ILE A 296 6.16 -6.94 -13.59
CA ILE A 296 4.90 -6.71 -12.86
C ILE A 296 3.93 -7.86 -13.16
N LYS A 297 3.70 -8.17 -14.44
CA LYS A 297 2.76 -9.25 -14.85
C LYS A 297 3.17 -10.61 -14.32
N SER A 298 4.46 -10.95 -14.31
CA SER A 298 4.96 -12.25 -13.83
C SER A 298 5.21 -12.30 -12.34
N GLY A 299 5.44 -11.16 -11.68
CA GLY A 299 5.88 -11.09 -10.30
C GLY A 299 4.78 -10.76 -9.28
N LEU A 300 3.56 -10.36 -9.70
CA LEU A 300 2.47 -9.99 -8.78
C LEU A 300 1.30 -10.99 -8.77
N GLY A 301 1.38 -12.06 -9.54
CA GLY A 301 0.40 -13.15 -9.54
C GLY A 301 0.47 -14.02 -8.28
N ARG A 302 -0.52 -14.89 -8.09
CA ARG A 302 -0.54 -15.90 -7.00
C ARG A 302 0.70 -16.80 -7.03
N THR A 303 1.13 -17.19 -8.23
CA THR A 303 2.31 -18.05 -8.45
C THR A 303 3.47 -17.21 -8.98
N VAL A 304 4.62 -17.30 -8.34
CA VAL A 304 5.84 -16.58 -8.70
C VAL A 304 6.94 -17.58 -8.99
N SER A 305 7.30 -17.71 -10.26
CA SER A 305 8.39 -18.59 -10.69
C SER A 305 9.75 -17.91 -10.47
N PHE A 306 10.72 -18.67 -10.02
CA PHE A 306 12.11 -18.25 -9.89
C PHE A 306 13.07 -19.22 -10.62
N LYS A 307 14.33 -19.28 -10.24
CA LYS A 307 15.35 -20.03 -10.98
C LYS A 307 14.96 -21.51 -11.20
N HIS A 308 15.31 -22.04 -12.34
CA HIS A 308 15.19 -23.48 -12.69
C HIS A 308 13.77 -24.07 -12.64
N GLY A 309 12.73 -23.24 -12.75
CA GLY A 309 11.33 -23.69 -12.77
C GLY A 309 10.71 -23.96 -11.41
N ALA A 310 11.40 -23.67 -10.32
CA ALA A 310 10.82 -23.61 -8.99
C ALA A 310 9.92 -22.38 -8.84
N TYR A 311 8.95 -22.42 -7.93
CA TYR A 311 8.01 -21.33 -7.75
C TYR A 311 7.49 -21.23 -6.32
N LEU A 312 7.06 -20.00 -5.96
CA LEU A 312 6.32 -19.71 -4.74
C LEU A 312 4.84 -19.62 -5.06
N ILE A 313 3.99 -20.11 -4.18
CA ILE A 313 2.56 -19.80 -4.13
C ILE A 313 2.35 -18.84 -2.96
N ILE A 314 1.83 -17.65 -3.23
CA ILE A 314 1.62 -16.60 -2.23
C ILE A 314 0.12 -16.37 -2.10
N GLU A 315 -0.42 -16.61 -0.91
CA GLU A 315 -1.83 -16.43 -0.60
C GLU A 315 -2.03 -15.46 0.57
N HIS A 316 -3.12 -14.72 0.51
CA HIS A 316 -3.52 -13.79 1.55
C HIS A 316 -4.77 -14.33 2.23
N THR A 317 -4.70 -14.52 3.54
CA THR A 317 -5.85 -14.80 4.39
C THR A 317 -6.27 -13.52 5.13
N GLU A 318 -7.36 -13.56 5.86
CA GLU A 318 -7.81 -12.42 6.66
C GLU A 318 -6.77 -11.95 7.70
N ALA A 319 -6.01 -12.88 8.30
CA ALA A 319 -5.11 -12.60 9.41
C ALA A 319 -3.62 -12.68 9.07
N LEU A 320 -3.22 -13.43 8.05
CA LEU A 320 -1.82 -13.70 7.75
C LEU A 320 -1.61 -13.98 6.25
N HIS A 321 -0.34 -13.94 5.84
CA HIS A 321 0.09 -14.35 4.52
C HIS A 321 0.71 -15.75 4.62
N VAL A 322 0.42 -16.61 3.65
CA VAL A 322 1.00 -17.96 3.54
C VAL A 322 1.79 -18.03 2.25
N VAL A 323 2.98 -18.61 2.34
CA VAL A 323 3.86 -18.83 1.19
C VAL A 323 4.27 -20.30 1.19
N ASP A 324 3.98 -20.99 0.08
CA ASP A 324 4.36 -22.38 -0.16
C ASP A 324 5.48 -22.43 -1.22
N VAL A 325 6.53 -23.21 -0.95
CA VAL A 325 7.71 -23.36 -1.80
C VAL A 325 7.65 -24.66 -2.58
N ASN A 326 7.72 -24.56 -3.91
CA ASN A 326 7.65 -25.72 -4.81
C ASN A 326 8.91 -25.82 -5.67
N SER A 327 9.50 -27.02 -5.73
CA SER A 327 10.69 -27.32 -6.55
C SER A 327 10.41 -27.38 -8.05
N GLY A 328 9.13 -27.52 -8.44
CA GLY A 328 8.75 -27.66 -9.86
C GLY A 328 9.40 -28.87 -10.53
N ASN A 329 9.87 -28.66 -11.76
CA ASN A 329 10.50 -29.72 -12.56
C ASN A 329 12.01 -29.92 -12.28
N ARG A 330 12.56 -29.34 -11.23
CA ARG A 330 14.01 -29.34 -10.94
C ARG A 330 14.56 -30.71 -10.52
N ASN A 331 13.70 -31.67 -10.17
CA ASN A 331 14.08 -33.02 -9.69
C ASN A 331 14.79 -33.90 -10.72
N ARG A 332 15.14 -33.37 -11.90
CA ARG A 332 15.82 -34.15 -12.96
C ARG A 332 17.34 -33.89 -12.89
N GLY A 333 18.06 -34.65 -12.04
CA GLY A 333 19.52 -34.74 -12.15
C GLY A 333 20.38 -34.53 -10.91
N LEU A 334 19.81 -34.43 -9.72
CA LEU A 334 20.59 -34.44 -8.47
C LEU A 334 20.35 -35.76 -7.73
N ASP A 335 21.43 -36.52 -7.46
CA ASP A 335 21.37 -37.82 -6.78
C ASP A 335 20.99 -37.70 -5.29
N ASN A 336 20.97 -36.46 -4.73
CA ASN A 336 20.66 -36.21 -3.33
C ASN A 336 19.44 -35.26 -3.19
N GLN A 337 18.32 -35.82 -2.73
CA GLN A 337 17.07 -35.07 -2.50
C GLN A 337 17.24 -33.94 -1.47
N GLU A 338 17.99 -34.17 -0.41
CA GLU A 338 18.26 -33.20 0.66
C GLU A 338 19.01 -31.97 0.12
N GLU A 339 20.07 -32.15 -0.66
CA GLU A 339 20.83 -31.05 -1.25
C GLU A 339 20.01 -30.25 -2.24
N ASN A 340 19.13 -30.92 -3.00
CA ASN A 340 18.22 -30.24 -3.90
C ASN A 340 17.19 -29.40 -3.13
N ALA A 341 16.60 -29.94 -2.06
CA ALA A 341 15.67 -29.21 -1.21
C ALA A 341 16.36 -27.96 -0.61
N PHE A 342 17.58 -28.12 -0.08
CA PHE A 342 18.35 -27.02 0.45
C PHE A 342 18.65 -25.93 -0.59
N ALA A 343 19.09 -26.32 -1.78
CA ALA A 343 19.38 -25.36 -2.84
C ALA A 343 18.13 -24.61 -3.31
N VAL A 344 16.97 -25.29 -3.44
CA VAL A 344 15.69 -24.65 -3.79
C VAL A 344 15.26 -23.70 -2.68
N ASN A 345 15.35 -24.10 -1.43
CA ASN A 345 14.96 -23.27 -0.28
C ASN A 345 15.82 -22.00 -0.16
N MET A 346 17.12 -22.08 -0.45
CA MET A 346 18.01 -20.92 -0.48
C MET A 346 17.59 -19.91 -1.56
N GLU A 347 17.30 -20.38 -2.77
CA GLU A 347 16.81 -19.53 -3.87
C GLU A 347 15.41 -18.98 -3.60
N ALA A 348 14.53 -19.79 -2.98
CA ALA A 348 13.21 -19.38 -2.54
C ALA A 348 13.26 -18.26 -1.50
N ALA A 349 14.22 -18.33 -0.56
CA ALA A 349 14.44 -17.27 0.44
C ALA A 349 14.81 -15.93 -0.22
N GLU A 350 15.67 -15.93 -1.26
CA GLU A 350 16.02 -14.73 -2.02
C GLU A 350 14.78 -14.13 -2.70
N GLU A 351 14.02 -14.97 -3.39
CA GLU A 351 12.80 -14.52 -4.08
C GLU A 351 11.73 -14.06 -3.09
N LEU A 352 11.55 -14.76 -1.96
CA LEU A 352 10.65 -14.37 -0.89
C LEU A 352 10.99 -12.97 -0.35
N ALA A 353 12.25 -12.71 -0.02
CA ALA A 353 12.70 -11.40 0.46
C ALA A 353 12.38 -10.29 -0.55
N ARG A 354 12.57 -10.58 -1.86
CA ARG A 354 12.19 -9.68 -2.95
C ARG A 354 10.67 -9.45 -2.99
N GLN A 355 9.87 -10.51 -2.85
CA GLN A 355 8.40 -10.43 -2.89
C GLN A 355 7.83 -9.67 -1.69
N LEU A 356 8.42 -9.83 -0.50
CA LEU A 356 8.03 -9.06 0.69
C LEU A 356 8.19 -7.55 0.47
N ARG A 357 9.27 -7.13 -0.22
CA ARG A 357 9.51 -5.72 -0.57
C ARG A 357 8.60 -5.28 -1.72
N LEU A 358 8.52 -6.06 -2.81
CA LEU A 358 7.78 -5.72 -4.03
C LEU A 358 6.28 -5.54 -3.76
N ARG A 359 5.68 -6.42 -2.96
CA ARG A 359 4.25 -6.40 -2.60
C ARG A 359 3.95 -5.58 -1.35
N ASP A 360 4.97 -5.06 -0.68
CA ASP A 360 4.87 -4.43 0.65
C ASP A 360 4.09 -5.28 1.66
N MET A 361 4.36 -6.59 1.64
CA MET A 361 3.69 -7.54 2.54
C MET A 361 4.07 -7.25 3.99
N GLY A 362 3.08 -7.09 4.86
CA GLY A 362 3.30 -6.82 6.27
C GLY A 362 2.28 -7.53 7.16
N GLY A 363 2.59 -7.69 8.41
CA GLY A 363 1.85 -8.50 9.37
C GLY A 363 2.56 -9.82 9.64
N ILE A 364 1.80 -10.90 9.77
CA ILE A 364 2.34 -12.24 10.00
C ILE A 364 2.46 -12.95 8.65
N ILE A 365 3.64 -13.49 8.36
CA ILE A 365 3.92 -14.28 7.17
C ILE A 365 4.40 -15.65 7.63
N VAL A 366 3.79 -16.72 7.14
CA VAL A 366 4.20 -18.11 7.37
C VAL A 366 4.68 -18.69 6.07
N VAL A 367 5.88 -19.25 6.09
CA VAL A 367 6.52 -19.83 4.90
C VAL A 367 6.70 -21.31 5.12
N ASP A 368 6.19 -22.09 4.21
CA ASP A 368 6.33 -23.54 4.15
C ASP A 368 7.46 -23.86 3.17
N PHE A 369 8.65 -24.11 3.71
CA PHE A 369 9.82 -24.51 2.95
C PHE A 369 9.81 -26.01 2.69
N ILE A 370 10.48 -26.45 1.63
CA ILE A 370 10.63 -27.87 1.34
C ILE A 370 11.34 -28.55 2.53
N ASP A 371 10.80 -29.67 2.98
CA ASP A 371 11.34 -30.41 4.13
C ASP A 371 12.81 -30.76 3.96
N MET A 372 13.58 -30.56 5.02
CA MET A 372 14.99 -30.90 5.12
C MET A 372 15.26 -31.60 6.46
N ASP A 373 15.92 -32.74 6.40
CA ASP A 373 16.27 -33.53 7.60
C ASP A 373 17.46 -32.93 8.36
N SER A 374 18.38 -32.26 7.66
CA SER A 374 19.61 -31.71 8.22
C SER A 374 19.35 -30.46 9.07
N ALA A 375 19.63 -30.53 10.37
CA ALA A 375 19.60 -29.38 11.26
C ALA A 375 20.58 -28.26 10.82
N GLU A 376 21.70 -28.62 10.17
CA GLU A 376 22.67 -27.68 9.63
C GLU A 376 22.08 -26.89 8.45
N HIS A 377 21.37 -27.57 7.54
CA HIS A 377 20.69 -26.91 6.42
C HIS A 377 19.60 -25.96 6.91
N ASN A 378 18.80 -26.39 7.88
CA ASN A 378 17.77 -25.56 8.50
C ASN A 378 18.37 -24.30 9.14
N GLN A 379 19.50 -24.42 9.83
CA GLN A 379 20.21 -23.28 10.44
C GLN A 379 20.78 -22.35 9.37
N LYS A 380 21.41 -22.88 8.32
CA LYS A 380 21.93 -22.09 7.19
C LYS A 380 20.83 -21.31 6.47
N LEU A 381 19.67 -21.93 6.24
CA LEU A 381 18.51 -21.27 5.63
C LEU A 381 18.01 -20.10 6.49
N TYR A 382 17.89 -20.29 7.81
CA TYR A 382 17.51 -19.23 8.73
C TYR A 382 18.52 -18.06 8.74
N GLU A 383 19.81 -18.37 8.77
CA GLU A 383 20.88 -17.37 8.74
C GLU A 383 20.88 -16.60 7.42
N HIS A 384 20.70 -17.31 6.29
CA HIS A 384 20.59 -16.70 4.97
C HIS A 384 19.39 -15.76 4.87
N MET A 385 18.20 -16.21 5.28
CA MET A 385 17.01 -15.37 5.30
C MET A 385 17.22 -14.12 6.18
N THR A 386 17.81 -14.29 7.36
CA THR A 386 18.14 -13.18 8.25
C THR A 386 19.14 -12.21 7.61
N GLN A 387 20.10 -12.70 6.84
CA GLN A 387 21.12 -11.89 6.17
C GLN A 387 20.52 -11.07 5.01
N ILE A 388 19.75 -11.68 4.14
CA ILE A 388 19.16 -10.99 2.98
C ILE A 388 18.11 -9.95 3.40
N MET A 389 17.34 -10.24 4.46
CA MET A 389 16.36 -9.32 5.01
C MET A 389 16.98 -8.09 5.73
N LYS A 390 18.27 -8.04 5.97
CA LYS A 390 18.94 -6.82 6.50
C LYS A 390 18.81 -5.62 5.58
N SER A 391 18.64 -5.85 4.28
CA SER A 391 18.40 -4.80 3.28
C SER A 391 16.98 -4.22 3.34
N ASP A 392 16.03 -4.94 3.94
CA ASP A 392 14.66 -4.45 4.11
C ASP A 392 14.60 -3.33 5.15
N ARG A 393 13.93 -2.24 4.80
CA ARG A 393 13.77 -1.06 5.67
C ARG A 393 12.70 -1.24 6.72
N ALA A 394 11.67 -2.06 6.42
CA ALA A 394 10.62 -2.36 7.37
C ALA A 394 11.19 -3.12 8.57
N ARG A 395 10.67 -2.83 9.75
CA ARG A 395 11.00 -3.62 10.93
C ARG A 395 10.43 -5.02 10.76
N HIS A 396 11.28 -6.01 10.92
CA HIS A 396 10.90 -7.41 10.80
C HIS A 396 11.56 -8.22 11.90
N ASN A 397 10.96 -9.37 12.20
CA ASN A 397 11.51 -10.38 13.07
C ASN A 397 11.29 -11.75 12.41
N ILE A 398 12.32 -12.57 12.37
CA ILE A 398 12.32 -13.90 11.74
C ILE A 398 12.58 -14.90 12.84
N LEU A 399 11.75 -15.93 12.93
CA LEU A 399 11.96 -17.04 13.86
C LEU A 399 12.62 -18.20 13.11
N PRO A 400 13.47 -18.99 13.79
CA PRO A 400 14.01 -20.23 13.23
C PRO A 400 12.90 -21.17 12.74
N LEU A 401 13.22 -22.09 11.85
CA LEU A 401 12.26 -23.08 11.38
C LEU A 401 11.68 -23.87 12.57
N SER A 402 10.37 -24.05 12.54
CA SER A 402 9.66 -24.88 13.51
C SER A 402 9.96 -26.37 13.25
N LYS A 403 9.52 -27.24 14.17
CA LYS A 403 9.61 -28.70 13.98
C LYS A 403 8.82 -29.22 12.76
N PHE A 404 7.94 -28.39 12.21
CA PHE A 404 7.13 -28.70 11.03
C PHE A 404 7.68 -28.02 9.75
N GLY A 405 8.94 -27.59 9.71
CA GLY A 405 9.55 -26.93 8.55
C GLY A 405 9.09 -25.49 8.30
N LEU A 406 8.18 -24.94 9.13
CA LEU A 406 7.61 -23.62 8.91
C LEU A 406 8.51 -22.50 9.45
N MET A 407 8.79 -21.50 8.63
CA MET A 407 9.43 -20.24 9.05
C MET A 407 8.36 -19.16 9.28
N GLN A 408 8.45 -18.48 10.41
CA GLN A 408 7.54 -17.40 10.77
C GLN A 408 8.26 -16.06 10.70
N ILE A 409 7.66 -15.10 9.98
CA ILE A 409 8.19 -13.76 9.80
C ILE A 409 7.12 -12.77 10.22
N THR A 410 7.48 -11.80 11.06
CA THR A 410 6.65 -10.63 11.31
C THR A 410 7.29 -9.41 10.67
N ARG A 411 6.54 -8.66 9.87
CA ARG A 411 7.02 -7.46 9.18
C ARG A 411 6.05 -6.31 9.42
N GLN A 412 6.57 -5.14 9.81
CA GLN A 412 5.76 -3.96 10.02
C GLN A 412 5.20 -3.49 8.66
N ARG A 413 3.88 -3.24 8.60
CA ARG A 413 3.28 -2.60 7.43
C ARG A 413 3.78 -1.16 7.35
N VAL A 414 4.42 -0.81 6.24
CA VAL A 414 4.88 0.56 5.96
C VAL A 414 3.82 1.29 5.13
N ARG A 415 3.12 0.55 4.25
CA ARG A 415 2.08 1.05 3.33
C ARG A 415 0.92 0.05 3.26
N PRO A 416 -0.23 0.42 2.66
CA PRO A 416 -1.22 -0.57 2.25
C PRO A 416 -0.56 -1.62 1.35
N ALA A 417 -0.86 -2.90 1.59
CA ALA A 417 -0.39 -3.97 0.71
C ALA A 417 -0.86 -3.67 -0.73
N MET A 418 0.03 -3.90 -1.69
CA MET A 418 -0.30 -3.66 -3.10
C MET A 418 -1.13 -4.83 -3.62
N ASP A 419 -2.45 -4.72 -3.51
CA ASP A 419 -3.39 -5.60 -4.20
C ASP A 419 -3.55 -5.13 -5.65
N MET A 420 -2.64 -5.56 -6.51
CA MET A 420 -2.93 -5.50 -7.94
C MET A 420 -3.70 -6.77 -8.30
N HIS A 421 -4.99 -6.62 -8.50
CA HIS A 421 -5.77 -7.65 -9.17
C HIS A 421 -5.27 -7.75 -10.62
N VAL A 422 -4.25 -8.58 -10.82
CA VAL A 422 -3.72 -8.92 -12.17
C VAL A 422 -4.67 -9.87 -12.89
N GLU A 423 -5.60 -10.46 -12.14
CA GLU A 423 -6.59 -11.41 -12.61
C GLU A 423 -8.00 -10.92 -12.28
N GLU A 424 -8.88 -10.95 -13.25
CA GLU A 424 -10.32 -10.73 -13.03
C GLU A 424 -10.96 -12.06 -12.60
N VAL A 425 -11.92 -11.97 -11.69
CA VAL A 425 -12.71 -13.14 -11.30
C VAL A 425 -13.42 -13.67 -12.54
N CYS A 426 -13.14 -14.94 -12.91
CA CYS A 426 -13.77 -15.56 -14.07
C CYS A 426 -15.31 -15.46 -13.95
N PRO A 427 -16.00 -14.80 -14.88
CA PRO A 427 -17.46 -14.62 -14.81
C PRO A 427 -18.23 -15.95 -14.94
N THR A 428 -17.57 -17.02 -15.39
CA THR A 428 -18.19 -18.34 -15.56
C THR A 428 -18.17 -19.15 -14.27
N CYS A 429 -17.05 -19.19 -13.56
CA CYS A 429 -16.89 -19.99 -12.33
C CYS A 429 -16.83 -19.17 -11.04
N PHE A 430 -16.81 -17.82 -11.13
CA PHE A 430 -16.70 -16.90 -9.99
C PHE A 430 -15.50 -17.24 -9.09
N GLY A 431 -14.36 -17.58 -9.70
CA GLY A 431 -13.12 -17.94 -8.99
C GLY A 431 -13.04 -19.39 -8.49
N LYS A 432 -14.09 -20.20 -8.68
CA LYS A 432 -14.11 -21.60 -8.20
C LYS A 432 -13.23 -22.55 -9.01
N GLY A 433 -12.77 -22.15 -10.21
CA GLY A 433 -11.97 -22.99 -11.11
C GLY A 433 -12.74 -24.16 -11.77
N VAL A 434 -13.94 -24.45 -11.29
CA VAL A 434 -14.82 -25.53 -11.79
C VAL A 434 -16.24 -24.99 -11.99
N VAL A 435 -16.93 -25.53 -12.99
CA VAL A 435 -18.34 -25.28 -13.25
C VAL A 435 -19.12 -26.58 -13.21
N LYS A 436 -20.42 -26.53 -12.93
CA LYS A 436 -21.28 -27.72 -13.03
C LYS A 436 -21.26 -28.26 -14.46
N PRO A 437 -21.44 -29.58 -14.67
CA PRO A 437 -21.49 -30.15 -16.03
C PRO A 437 -22.54 -29.44 -16.89
N SER A 438 -22.12 -28.81 -17.97
CA SER A 438 -23.03 -28.09 -18.89
C SER A 438 -23.95 -29.01 -19.68
N ILE A 439 -23.57 -30.31 -19.82
CA ILE A 439 -24.32 -31.30 -20.58
C ILE A 439 -25.73 -31.55 -20.01
N LEU A 440 -25.90 -31.40 -18.70
CA LEU A 440 -27.20 -31.60 -18.03
C LEU A 440 -27.99 -30.28 -17.87
N PHE A 441 -27.45 -29.17 -18.30
CA PHE A 441 -28.06 -27.88 -18.03
C PHE A 441 -29.37 -27.68 -18.78
N THR A 442 -29.43 -28.07 -20.05
CA THR A 442 -30.64 -28.00 -20.87
C THR A 442 -31.75 -28.89 -20.35
N ASP A 443 -31.40 -30.08 -19.86
CA ASP A 443 -32.36 -31.04 -19.29
C ASP A 443 -32.91 -30.48 -17.96
N ALA A 444 -32.04 -29.87 -17.13
CA ALA A 444 -32.48 -29.22 -15.91
C ALA A 444 -33.39 -28.00 -16.19
N LEU A 445 -33.12 -27.23 -17.25
CA LEU A 445 -34.01 -26.14 -17.68
C LEU A 445 -35.35 -26.70 -18.15
N GLU A 446 -35.37 -27.77 -18.93
CA GLU A 446 -36.61 -28.40 -19.39
C GLU A 446 -37.46 -28.90 -18.21
N GLN A 447 -36.86 -29.58 -17.22
CA GLN A 447 -37.56 -30.01 -16.00
C GLN A 447 -38.22 -28.82 -15.27
N LYS A 448 -37.51 -27.67 -15.19
CA LYS A 448 -38.05 -26.48 -14.55
C LYS A 448 -39.18 -25.84 -15.37
N ILE A 449 -39.05 -25.84 -16.69
CA ILE A 449 -40.14 -25.41 -17.59
C ILE A 449 -41.36 -26.29 -17.39
N ASP A 450 -41.17 -27.61 -17.31
CA ASP A 450 -42.23 -28.59 -17.05
C ASP A 450 -42.96 -28.30 -15.72
N TYR A 451 -42.18 -28.04 -14.67
CA TYR A 451 -42.71 -27.68 -13.36
C TYR A 451 -43.51 -26.41 -13.36
N ILE A 452 -43.02 -25.32 -14.02
CA ILE A 452 -43.73 -24.04 -14.13
C ILE A 452 -45.08 -24.21 -14.87
N VAL A 453 -45.05 -24.97 -15.95
CA VAL A 453 -46.25 -25.15 -16.80
C VAL A 453 -47.27 -26.08 -16.14
N ASN A 454 -46.83 -27.25 -15.66
CA ASN A 454 -47.73 -28.31 -15.20
C ASN A 454 -48.10 -28.20 -13.72
N ASN A 455 -47.16 -27.76 -12.86
CA ASN A 455 -47.41 -27.68 -11.43
C ASN A 455 -47.86 -26.27 -10.98
N LEU A 456 -47.23 -25.22 -11.49
CA LEU A 456 -47.62 -23.83 -11.17
C LEU A 456 -48.70 -23.28 -12.08
N GLY A 457 -49.08 -23.99 -13.16
CA GLY A 457 -50.09 -23.60 -14.09
C GLY A 457 -49.78 -22.34 -14.93
N GLN A 458 -48.53 -21.89 -14.92
CA GLN A 458 -48.12 -20.68 -15.63
C GLN A 458 -47.72 -21.01 -17.07
N LYS A 459 -48.62 -20.73 -18.00
CA LYS A 459 -48.41 -21.00 -19.45
C LYS A 459 -47.65 -19.92 -20.21
N ARG A 460 -47.37 -18.77 -19.58
CA ARG A 460 -46.64 -17.66 -20.19
C ARG A 460 -45.58 -17.14 -19.24
N PHE A 461 -44.30 -17.18 -19.66
CA PHE A 461 -43.17 -16.63 -18.93
C PHE A 461 -41.97 -16.40 -19.85
N LYS A 462 -40.99 -15.64 -19.35
CA LYS A 462 -39.73 -15.35 -20.03
C LYS A 462 -38.62 -16.08 -19.30
N LEU A 463 -37.79 -16.80 -20.05
CA LEU A 463 -36.56 -17.43 -19.58
C LEU A 463 -35.38 -16.57 -20.03
N TYR A 464 -34.63 -16.02 -19.09
CA TYR A 464 -33.40 -15.31 -19.36
C TYR A 464 -32.22 -16.25 -19.09
N VAL A 465 -31.28 -16.33 -20.04
CA VAL A 465 -30.09 -17.17 -20.01
C VAL A 465 -28.90 -16.41 -20.61
N ASN A 466 -27.70 -16.92 -20.37
CA ASN A 466 -26.49 -16.39 -21.00
C ASN A 466 -26.61 -16.41 -22.55
N PRO A 467 -26.10 -15.42 -23.29
CA PRO A 467 -26.18 -15.38 -24.77
C PRO A 467 -25.68 -16.63 -25.49
N TYR A 468 -24.63 -17.27 -24.97
CA TYR A 468 -24.10 -18.54 -25.54
C TYR A 468 -25.08 -19.70 -25.36
N VAL A 469 -25.79 -19.75 -24.25
CA VAL A 469 -26.82 -20.77 -23.96
C VAL A 469 -28.07 -20.51 -24.82
N GLU A 470 -28.50 -19.26 -24.95
CA GLU A 470 -29.60 -18.87 -25.85
C GLU A 470 -29.29 -19.31 -27.27
N ALA A 471 -28.10 -18.97 -27.79
CA ALA A 471 -27.68 -19.37 -29.14
C ALA A 471 -27.65 -20.88 -29.32
N TYR A 472 -27.24 -21.65 -28.30
CA TYR A 472 -27.28 -23.12 -28.35
C TYR A 472 -28.69 -23.69 -28.38
N ILE A 473 -29.58 -23.18 -27.53
CA ILE A 473 -30.99 -23.62 -27.43
C ILE A 473 -31.80 -23.29 -28.70
N THR A 474 -31.51 -22.17 -29.35
CA THR A 474 -32.20 -21.70 -30.55
C THR A 474 -31.59 -22.21 -31.85
N LYS A 475 -30.44 -22.87 -31.81
CA LYS A 475 -29.71 -23.35 -33.00
C LYS A 475 -30.43 -24.50 -33.72
N GLY A 476 -30.53 -24.40 -35.07
CA GLY A 476 -30.99 -25.45 -35.97
C GLY A 476 -32.45 -25.37 -36.37
N LEU A 477 -32.82 -26.12 -37.42
CA LEU A 477 -34.20 -26.14 -37.98
C LEU A 477 -35.22 -26.74 -36.99
N ILE A 478 -34.80 -27.72 -36.17
CA ILE A 478 -35.60 -28.28 -35.07
C ILE A 478 -34.82 -28.01 -33.77
N SER A 479 -34.84 -26.70 -33.37
CA SER A 479 -34.15 -26.27 -32.15
C SER A 479 -34.78 -26.83 -30.86
N LEU A 480 -34.02 -26.87 -29.74
CA LEU A 480 -34.58 -27.21 -28.43
C LEU A 480 -35.73 -26.24 -28.08
N TYR A 481 -35.56 -24.98 -28.41
CA TYR A 481 -36.60 -23.94 -28.21
C TYR A 481 -37.92 -24.31 -28.94
N LEU A 482 -37.84 -24.73 -30.19
CA LEU A 482 -39.02 -25.15 -30.96
C LEU A 482 -39.67 -26.41 -30.33
N LYS A 483 -38.87 -27.36 -29.86
CA LYS A 483 -39.38 -28.56 -29.14
C LYS A 483 -40.11 -28.16 -27.86
N TRP A 484 -39.57 -27.22 -27.10
CA TRP A 484 -40.23 -26.72 -25.89
C TRP A 484 -41.50 -25.94 -26.19
N GLN A 485 -41.55 -25.16 -27.28
CA GLN A 485 -42.77 -24.51 -27.71
C GLN A 485 -43.85 -25.49 -28.16
N MET A 486 -43.47 -26.55 -28.83
CA MET A 486 -44.43 -27.62 -29.23
C MET A 486 -44.97 -28.39 -28.02
N LYS A 487 -44.12 -28.64 -27.02
CA LYS A 487 -44.49 -29.40 -25.82
C LYS A 487 -45.24 -28.58 -24.78
N TYR A 488 -44.84 -27.32 -24.56
CA TYR A 488 -45.31 -26.48 -23.46
C TYR A 488 -46.14 -25.26 -23.96
N GLY A 489 -46.22 -25.05 -25.24
CA GLY A 489 -46.94 -23.95 -25.87
C GLY A 489 -46.08 -22.71 -26.20
N LEU A 490 -46.61 -21.82 -27.02
CA LEU A 490 -45.93 -20.62 -27.50
C LEU A 490 -45.69 -19.54 -26.42
N GLY A 491 -46.13 -19.79 -25.21
CA GLY A 491 -45.98 -18.86 -24.10
C GLY A 491 -44.58 -18.83 -23.47
N VAL A 492 -43.73 -19.84 -23.77
CA VAL A 492 -42.33 -19.89 -23.34
C VAL A 492 -41.50 -19.04 -24.28
N LYS A 493 -40.92 -17.96 -23.76
CA LYS A 493 -40.04 -17.06 -24.53
C LYS A 493 -38.65 -17.04 -23.91
N ILE A 494 -37.58 -17.14 -24.72
CA ILE A 494 -36.19 -17.11 -24.29
C ILE A 494 -35.54 -15.79 -24.69
N TYR A 495 -34.77 -15.21 -23.77
CA TYR A 495 -34.05 -13.95 -23.99
C TYR A 495 -32.62 -14.06 -23.50
N PRO A 496 -31.64 -13.52 -24.25
CA PRO A 496 -30.27 -13.43 -23.78
C PRO A 496 -30.12 -12.34 -22.70
N SER A 497 -29.29 -12.60 -21.69
CA SER A 497 -28.85 -11.62 -20.69
C SER A 497 -27.34 -11.73 -20.44
N GLN A 498 -26.63 -10.62 -20.61
CA GLN A 498 -25.18 -10.55 -20.34
C GLN A 498 -24.85 -10.51 -18.84
N GLU A 499 -25.83 -10.20 -18.00
CA GLU A 499 -25.67 -10.16 -16.53
C GLU A 499 -25.64 -11.56 -15.92
N LEU A 500 -26.09 -12.57 -16.65
CA LEU A 500 -26.13 -13.96 -16.16
C LEU A 500 -24.85 -14.72 -16.52
N GLY A 501 -24.28 -15.41 -15.54
CA GLY A 501 -23.19 -16.37 -15.77
C GLY A 501 -23.61 -17.52 -16.67
N PHE A 502 -22.61 -18.27 -17.20
CA PHE A 502 -22.84 -19.28 -18.26
C PHE A 502 -23.93 -20.32 -17.93
N LEU A 503 -24.06 -20.76 -16.68
CA LEU A 503 -25.09 -21.72 -16.24
C LEU A 503 -26.13 -21.08 -15.30
N GLN A 504 -26.30 -19.78 -15.38
CA GLN A 504 -27.34 -19.05 -14.64
C GLN A 504 -28.53 -18.80 -15.54
N TYR A 505 -29.71 -18.75 -14.93
CA TYR A 505 -30.97 -18.48 -15.59
C TYR A 505 -31.94 -17.79 -14.64
N LYS A 506 -32.94 -17.11 -15.21
CA LYS A 506 -34.07 -16.52 -14.48
C LYS A 506 -35.36 -16.74 -15.23
N PHE A 507 -36.41 -17.14 -14.51
CA PHE A 507 -37.76 -17.20 -15.05
C PHE A 507 -38.55 -16.00 -14.54
N ILE A 508 -39.16 -15.27 -15.47
CA ILE A 508 -39.93 -14.06 -15.13
C ILE A 508 -41.37 -14.24 -15.62
N ASN A 509 -42.33 -14.01 -14.72
CA ASN A 509 -43.77 -14.04 -15.05
C ASN A 509 -44.21 -12.85 -15.92
N PRO A 510 -45.42 -12.83 -16.46
CA PRO A 510 -45.91 -11.71 -17.26
C PRO A 510 -46.00 -10.38 -16.50
N GLN A 511 -46.05 -10.41 -15.16
CA GLN A 511 -46.09 -9.25 -14.27
C GLN A 511 -44.69 -8.63 -14.05
N GLY A 512 -43.63 -9.33 -14.47
CA GLY A 512 -42.22 -8.87 -14.31
C GLY A 512 -41.55 -9.36 -13.04
N GLU A 513 -42.15 -10.28 -12.30
CA GLU A 513 -41.62 -10.85 -11.07
C GLU A 513 -40.85 -12.14 -11.37
N GLU A 514 -39.76 -12.40 -10.64
CA GLU A 514 -39.02 -13.65 -10.74
C GLU A 514 -39.81 -14.80 -10.16
N ILE A 515 -39.93 -15.90 -10.88
CA ILE A 515 -40.58 -17.11 -10.39
C ILE A 515 -39.59 -17.85 -9.48
N ASP A 516 -39.83 -17.76 -8.18
CA ASP A 516 -38.99 -18.41 -7.18
C ASP A 516 -39.25 -19.94 -7.18
N MET A 517 -38.16 -20.71 -7.26
CA MET A 517 -38.19 -22.17 -7.31
C MET A 517 -37.41 -22.82 -6.18
N THR A 518 -37.21 -22.11 -5.08
CA THR A 518 -36.35 -22.54 -3.98
C THR A 518 -36.97 -23.58 -3.03
N GLU A 519 -38.20 -24.00 -3.21
CA GLU A 519 -38.90 -24.84 -2.23
C GLU A 519 -38.88 -26.37 -2.45
N GLU A 520 -38.18 -26.95 -3.45
CA GLU A 520 -38.16 -28.43 -3.56
C GLU A 520 -36.90 -29.07 -4.15
N VAL A 521 -35.74 -28.91 -3.52
CA VAL A 521 -34.55 -29.77 -3.82
C VAL A 521 -33.88 -30.30 -2.53
N GLU A 522 -34.59 -30.43 -1.42
CA GLU A 522 -34.04 -31.08 -0.21
C GLU A 522 -34.72 -32.41 0.15
N THR A 523 -35.46 -33.05 -0.72
CA THR A 523 -35.95 -34.42 -0.45
C THR A 523 -36.02 -35.26 -1.71
N ARG A 524 -34.87 -35.87 -2.11
CA ARG A 524 -34.77 -37.27 -2.56
C ARG A 524 -33.32 -37.64 -2.89
#